data_7a79da03ba53f7119fe065c5c628cd33
#
_entry.id   7a79da03ba53f7119fe065c5c628cd33
#
_cell.length_a   1.000
_cell.length_b   1.000
_cell.length_c   1.000
_cell.angle_alpha   90.00
_cell.angle_beta   90.00
_cell.angle_gamma   90.00
#
_symmetry.space_group_name_H-M   'P 1'
#
loop_
_entity.id
_entity.type
_entity.pdbx_description
1 polymer ?
#
loop_
_entity_poly.entity_id
_entity_poly.type
_entity_poly.pdbx_seq_one_letter_code
_entity_poly.pdbx_strand_id
1 'polypeptide(L)'
;MKYSFMHKIFFALITVANVVSAAATVISPPVIPGDEDMEAEIKRCVASMTIEEKVGQMCELTLSVISSADPRWNPTLTLDKTKLNHVISRKKVGSILNTADIAITPEQWYRVVKQVQDESMKGIGIPCIYGLDMNHGASYTMGATLFPQNINMAATFNPNLAFSGGEITAYETRACNVPWTYNPTVDLARNPLWPRFWENYGEDAYLSSVMATATVRGMQGTNPNKIDRFHIAANIKHYMGYGSPVSGKDRTHSSISEQEMREKHFAPYLEAIVKGGALSIMVNSTTNNGIPFHANARYLNQWLKEELDWDGLIVTDWADINNLYQREYVAANKKEAIADRKSVV
;
A
#
# COMPACT_ATOMS: atom_id res chain seq x y z
N MET A 1 -16.70 -59.10 26.14
CA MET A 1 -15.49 -58.24 26.24
C MET A 1 -15.01 -57.60 24.92
N LYS A 2 -15.69 -57.77 23.80
CA LYS A 2 -15.27 -57.22 22.46
C LYS A 2 -16.02 -55.92 22.08
N TYR A 3 -17.11 -55.57 22.74
CA TYR A 3 -17.90 -54.40 22.37
C TYR A 3 -17.45 -53.08 23.07
N SER A 4 -16.67 -53.18 24.11
CA SER A 4 -16.18 -51.99 24.87
C SER A 4 -15.00 -51.29 24.16
N PHE A 5 -14.27 -51.94 23.28
CA PHE A 5 -13.09 -51.39 22.61
C PHE A 5 -13.47 -50.52 21.39
N MET A 6 -14.51 -50.99 20.66
CA MET A 6 -14.99 -50.20 19.50
C MET A 6 -15.66 -48.89 19.85
N HIS A 7 -16.35 -48.82 21.01
CA HIS A 7 -16.95 -47.57 21.45
C HIS A 7 -15.95 -46.52 21.89
N LYS A 8 -14.80 -46.95 22.41
CA LYS A 8 -13.71 -46.00 22.79
C LYS A 8 -12.95 -45.47 21.60
N ILE A 9 -12.85 -46.22 20.51
CA ILE A 9 -12.23 -45.75 19.28
C ILE A 9 -13.16 -44.80 18.54
N PHE A 10 -14.49 -45.05 18.57
CA PHE A 10 -15.47 -44.18 17.94
C PHE A 10 -15.59 -42.82 18.67
N PHE A 11 -15.48 -42.79 20.00
CA PHE A 11 -15.47 -41.56 20.78
C PHE A 11 -14.15 -40.79 20.63
N ALA A 12 -13.02 -41.45 20.48
CA ALA A 12 -11.74 -40.80 20.21
C ALA A 12 -11.66 -40.21 18.79
N LEU A 13 -12.31 -40.81 17.81
CA LEU A 13 -12.39 -40.28 16.46
C LEU A 13 -13.36 -39.09 16.34
N ILE A 14 -14.44 -39.05 17.11
CA ILE A 14 -15.37 -37.91 17.18
C ILE A 14 -14.76 -36.71 17.90
N THR A 15 -13.94 -36.95 18.94
CA THR A 15 -13.24 -35.87 19.63
C THR A 15 -12.07 -35.29 18.84
N VAL A 16 -11.44 -36.05 17.97
CA VAL A 16 -10.38 -35.53 17.08
C VAL A 16 -10.97 -34.78 15.87
N ALA A 17 -12.14 -35.17 15.39
CA ALA A 17 -12.83 -34.47 14.29
C ALA A 17 -13.39 -33.09 14.69
N ASN A 18 -13.62 -32.84 15.98
CA ASN A 18 -14.09 -31.56 16.49
C ASN A 18 -12.96 -30.59 16.93
N VAL A 19 -11.71 -31.00 16.89
CA VAL A 19 -10.55 -30.14 17.22
C VAL A 19 -9.90 -29.52 15.96
N VAL A 20 -10.26 -29.97 14.77
CA VAL A 20 -9.69 -29.46 13.50
C VAL A 20 -10.56 -28.37 12.84
N SER A 21 -11.71 -28.02 13.43
CA SER A 21 -12.62 -26.99 12.87
C SER A 21 -12.69 -25.68 13.66
N ALA A 22 -11.70 -25.39 14.46
CA ALA A 22 -11.47 -24.03 14.94
C ALA A 22 -10.20 -23.50 14.26
N ALA A 23 -10.18 -23.39 12.94
CA ALA A 23 -9.42 -22.34 12.31
C ALA A 23 -9.99 -21.06 12.94
N ALA A 24 -9.28 -20.51 13.91
CA ALA A 24 -9.59 -19.20 14.43
C ALA A 24 -9.65 -18.29 13.19
N THR A 25 -10.83 -17.86 12.82
CA THR A 25 -11.00 -16.74 11.91
C THR A 25 -10.24 -15.62 12.58
N VAL A 26 -9.07 -15.31 12.09
CA VAL A 26 -8.34 -14.12 12.54
C VAL A 26 -9.19 -12.97 12.02
N ILE A 27 -10.14 -12.55 12.84
CA ILE A 27 -10.91 -11.34 12.58
C ILE A 27 -9.91 -10.22 12.70
N SER A 28 -9.42 -9.75 11.57
CA SER A 28 -8.67 -8.50 11.53
C SER A 28 -9.64 -7.41 11.99
N PRO A 29 -9.29 -6.61 13.02
CA PRO A 29 -10.09 -5.45 13.30
C PRO A 29 -10.11 -4.55 12.07
N PRO A 30 -11.20 -3.82 11.81
CA PRO A 30 -11.23 -2.82 10.75
C PRO A 30 -10.05 -1.89 10.92
N VAL A 31 -9.50 -1.46 9.80
CA VAL A 31 -8.26 -0.65 9.73
C VAL A 31 -8.39 0.64 10.55
N ILE A 32 -9.58 1.23 10.53
CA ILE A 32 -10.02 2.24 11.50
C ILE A 32 -11.36 1.73 12.02
N PRO A 33 -11.52 1.46 13.33
CA PRO A 33 -12.79 1.02 13.89
C PRO A 33 -13.90 1.97 13.45
N GLY A 34 -14.97 1.42 12.90
CA GLY A 34 -16.01 2.16 12.26
C GLY A 34 -16.62 3.21 13.17
N ASP A 35 -16.52 4.45 12.75
CA ASP A 35 -17.44 5.49 13.14
C ASP A 35 -18.68 5.30 12.24
N GLU A 36 -19.76 4.76 12.80
CA GLU A 36 -20.99 4.44 12.06
C GLU A 36 -21.58 5.67 11.36
N ASP A 37 -21.46 6.84 11.96
CA ASP A 37 -21.94 8.10 11.39
C ASP A 37 -21.07 8.50 10.19
N MET A 38 -19.75 8.37 10.29
CA MET A 38 -18.82 8.62 9.19
C MET A 38 -19.04 7.64 8.03
N GLU A 39 -19.19 6.35 8.32
CA GLU A 39 -19.50 5.33 7.32
C GLU A 39 -20.82 5.60 6.59
N ALA A 40 -21.85 6.02 7.32
CA ALA A 40 -23.12 6.40 6.73
C ALA A 40 -22.99 7.64 5.83
N GLU A 41 -22.16 8.61 6.22
CA GLU A 41 -21.88 9.80 5.42
C GLU A 41 -21.10 9.46 4.14
N ILE A 42 -20.05 8.61 4.24
CA ILE A 42 -19.28 8.13 3.09
C ILE A 42 -20.19 7.41 2.11
N LYS A 43 -21.05 6.48 2.58
CA LYS A 43 -22.01 5.76 1.73
C LYS A 43 -22.96 6.70 1.01
N ARG A 44 -23.48 7.72 1.70
CA ARG A 44 -24.35 8.74 1.08
C ARG A 44 -23.58 9.54 0.02
N CYS A 45 -22.37 9.97 0.34
CA CYS A 45 -21.50 10.71 -0.58
C CYS A 45 -21.25 9.87 -1.86
N VAL A 46 -20.78 8.64 -1.71
CA VAL A 46 -20.54 7.74 -2.86
C VAL A 46 -21.81 7.45 -3.67
N ALA A 47 -22.96 7.29 -3.00
CA ALA A 47 -24.23 7.07 -3.68
C ALA A 47 -24.67 8.28 -4.53
N SER A 48 -24.34 9.50 -4.10
CA SER A 48 -24.67 10.73 -4.82
C SER A 48 -23.76 11.05 -6.01
N MET A 49 -22.56 10.42 -6.08
CA MET A 49 -21.59 10.65 -7.15
C MET A 49 -22.03 10.07 -8.49
N THR A 50 -21.77 10.82 -9.56
CA THR A 50 -21.84 10.32 -10.94
C THR A 50 -20.75 9.27 -11.18
N ILE A 51 -20.88 8.50 -12.27
CA ILE A 51 -19.86 7.53 -12.67
C ILE A 51 -18.52 8.23 -12.94
N GLU A 52 -18.55 9.39 -13.59
CA GLU A 52 -17.37 10.20 -13.91
C GLU A 52 -16.64 10.66 -12.64
N GLU A 53 -17.37 11.07 -11.62
CA GLU A 53 -16.81 11.45 -10.32
C GLU A 53 -16.20 10.26 -9.60
N LYS A 54 -16.87 9.11 -9.57
CA LYS A 54 -16.33 7.87 -9.00
C LYS A 54 -15.05 7.44 -9.70
N VAL A 55 -15.02 7.47 -11.04
CA VAL A 55 -13.82 7.14 -11.83
C VAL A 55 -12.70 8.15 -11.56
N GLY A 56 -13.03 9.44 -11.47
CA GLY A 56 -12.04 10.47 -11.12
C GLY A 56 -11.41 10.22 -9.76
N GLN A 57 -12.21 9.91 -8.74
CA GLN A 57 -11.71 9.61 -7.38
C GLN A 57 -10.82 8.36 -7.32
N MET A 58 -10.97 7.43 -8.25
CA MET A 58 -10.11 6.24 -8.36
C MET A 58 -8.82 6.49 -9.15
N CYS A 59 -8.62 7.69 -9.71
CA CYS A 59 -7.42 8.03 -10.47
C CYS A 59 -6.37 8.66 -9.59
N GLU A 60 -5.13 8.23 -9.78
CA GLU A 60 -3.93 8.83 -9.21
C GLU A 60 -3.01 9.30 -10.34
N LEU A 61 -2.61 10.57 -10.31
CA LEU A 61 -1.80 11.19 -11.36
C LEU A 61 -0.56 11.87 -10.78
N THR A 62 0.50 11.96 -11.59
CA THR A 62 1.73 12.60 -11.16
C THR A 62 1.60 14.12 -11.08
N LEU A 63 2.37 14.73 -10.19
CA LEU A 63 2.46 16.17 -10.02
C LEU A 63 2.78 16.91 -11.33
N SER A 64 3.55 16.28 -12.23
CA SER A 64 3.91 16.86 -13.53
C SER A 64 2.70 17.24 -14.40
N VAL A 65 1.57 16.54 -14.23
CA VAL A 65 0.34 16.79 -15.00
C VAL A 65 -0.26 18.16 -14.69
N ILE A 66 -0.05 18.66 -13.46
CA ILE A 66 -0.57 19.96 -12.99
C ILE A 66 0.50 21.03 -12.83
N SER A 67 1.77 20.72 -13.11
CA SER A 67 2.89 21.65 -13.01
C SER A 67 2.90 22.65 -14.18
N SER A 68 3.39 23.89 -13.92
CA SER A 68 3.52 24.94 -14.92
C SER A 68 4.62 24.67 -15.95
N ALA A 69 5.67 23.97 -15.55
CA ALA A 69 6.77 23.51 -16.39
C ALA A 69 7.21 22.12 -15.96
N ASP A 70 8.14 21.51 -16.69
CA ASP A 70 8.82 20.30 -16.23
C ASP A 70 9.37 20.57 -14.82
N PRO A 71 9.03 19.75 -13.82
CA PRO A 71 9.45 19.97 -12.43
C PRO A 71 10.96 20.17 -12.27
N ARG A 72 11.78 19.48 -13.07
CA ARG A 72 13.24 19.61 -13.08
C ARG A 72 13.75 21.02 -13.39
N TRP A 73 12.95 21.82 -14.08
CA TRP A 73 13.26 23.18 -14.47
C TRP A 73 12.40 24.23 -13.74
N ASN A 74 11.66 23.79 -12.73
CA ASN A 74 10.77 24.62 -11.95
C ASN A 74 11.14 24.55 -10.46
N PRO A 75 12.26 25.18 -10.04
CA PRO A 75 12.79 25.02 -8.68
C PRO A 75 11.86 25.58 -7.59
N THR A 76 10.88 26.42 -7.96
CA THR A 76 9.86 26.93 -7.04
C THR A 76 8.62 26.04 -6.97
N LEU A 77 8.54 25.05 -7.82
CA LEU A 77 7.40 24.15 -7.99
C LEU A 77 6.06 24.92 -8.04
N THR A 78 5.88 25.67 -9.10
CA THR A 78 4.61 26.37 -9.35
C THR A 78 3.63 25.48 -10.10
N LEU A 79 2.36 25.53 -9.71
CA LEU A 79 1.28 24.82 -10.39
C LEU A 79 0.66 25.69 -11.48
N ASP A 80 0.28 25.07 -12.58
CA ASP A 80 -0.53 25.71 -13.61
C ASP A 80 -2.01 25.70 -13.20
N LYS A 81 -2.58 26.86 -13.01
CA LYS A 81 -3.97 27.00 -12.52
C LYS A 81 -5.00 26.37 -13.45
N THR A 82 -4.77 26.41 -14.77
CA THR A 82 -5.69 25.83 -15.76
C THR A 82 -5.64 24.32 -15.71
N LYS A 83 -4.44 23.73 -15.66
CA LYS A 83 -4.23 22.29 -15.53
C LYS A 83 -4.76 21.79 -14.19
N LEU A 84 -4.46 22.50 -13.07
CA LEU A 84 -4.94 22.16 -11.74
C LEU A 84 -6.47 22.11 -11.71
N ASN A 85 -7.14 23.15 -12.20
CA ASN A 85 -8.60 23.19 -12.29
C ASN A 85 -9.15 22.06 -13.17
N HIS A 86 -8.52 21.81 -14.34
CA HIS A 86 -8.96 20.75 -15.24
C HIS A 86 -8.85 19.36 -14.58
N VAL A 87 -7.72 19.06 -13.95
CA VAL A 87 -7.45 17.75 -13.35
C VAL A 87 -8.27 17.54 -12.08
N ILE A 88 -8.18 18.48 -11.15
CA ILE A 88 -8.74 18.30 -9.81
C ILE A 88 -10.25 18.67 -9.78
N SER A 89 -10.64 19.86 -10.26
CA SER A 89 -12.04 20.27 -10.15
C SER A 89 -12.93 19.65 -11.23
N ARG A 90 -12.48 19.57 -12.50
CA ARG A 90 -13.32 19.09 -13.59
C ARG A 90 -13.30 17.58 -13.74
N LYS A 91 -12.10 16.95 -13.67
CA LYS A 91 -11.95 15.50 -13.78
C LYS A 91 -12.09 14.76 -12.46
N LYS A 92 -12.17 15.50 -11.34
CA LYS A 92 -12.39 14.95 -9.99
C LYS A 92 -11.32 13.94 -9.57
N VAL A 93 -10.06 14.13 -10.03
CA VAL A 93 -8.96 13.21 -9.70
C VAL A 93 -8.76 13.20 -8.18
N GLY A 94 -8.79 12.01 -7.59
CA GLY A 94 -8.81 11.79 -6.15
C GLY A 94 -7.43 11.74 -5.51
N SER A 95 -6.37 11.52 -6.31
CA SER A 95 -5.02 11.41 -5.78
C SER A 95 -3.96 12.02 -6.70
N ILE A 96 -2.97 12.66 -6.08
CA ILE A 96 -1.75 13.15 -6.74
C ILE A 96 -0.55 12.51 -6.07
N LEU A 97 0.40 12.08 -6.89
CA LEU A 97 1.62 11.48 -6.40
C LEU A 97 2.87 12.15 -6.93
N ASN A 98 3.97 11.81 -6.28
CA ASN A 98 5.32 12.10 -6.71
C ASN A 98 5.78 13.55 -6.47
N THR A 99 6.97 13.81 -6.93
CA THR A 99 7.79 14.97 -6.63
C THR A 99 8.18 15.68 -7.91
N ALA A 100 8.86 16.79 -7.73
CA ALA A 100 9.45 17.60 -8.78
C ALA A 100 10.82 17.10 -9.26
N ASP A 101 11.25 15.88 -8.94
CA ASP A 101 12.61 15.37 -9.11
C ASP A 101 13.69 16.21 -8.42
N ILE A 102 13.30 17.08 -7.52
CA ILE A 102 14.15 17.92 -6.67
C ILE A 102 13.60 17.92 -5.25
N ALA A 103 14.50 18.03 -4.26
CA ALA A 103 14.07 18.31 -2.90
C ALA A 103 13.65 19.78 -2.78
N ILE A 104 12.52 20.01 -2.14
CA ILE A 104 11.99 21.35 -1.85
C ILE A 104 11.72 21.52 -0.35
N THR A 105 11.58 22.75 0.10
CA THR A 105 11.38 23.03 1.54
C THR A 105 9.98 22.58 2.01
N PRO A 106 9.79 22.33 3.32
CA PRO A 106 8.47 22.03 3.88
C PRO A 106 7.41 23.07 3.51
N GLU A 107 7.78 24.36 3.49
CA GLU A 107 6.86 25.46 3.13
C GLU A 107 6.48 25.41 1.65
N GLN A 108 7.39 25.01 0.78
CA GLN A 108 7.08 24.82 -0.64
C GLN A 108 6.13 23.63 -0.82
N TRP A 109 6.36 22.52 -0.16
CA TRP A 109 5.47 21.36 -0.13
C TRP A 109 4.08 21.75 0.39
N TYR A 110 4.03 22.41 1.53
CA TYR A 110 2.78 22.85 2.13
C TYR A 110 1.95 23.69 1.15
N ARG A 111 2.58 24.65 0.45
CA ARG A 111 1.89 25.50 -0.54
C ARG A 111 1.35 24.71 -1.72
N VAL A 112 2.12 23.74 -2.23
CA VAL A 112 1.71 22.90 -3.36
C VAL A 112 0.53 22.02 -2.97
N VAL A 113 0.66 21.28 -1.87
CA VAL A 113 -0.39 20.38 -1.39
C VAL A 113 -1.65 21.17 -1.01
N LYS A 114 -1.50 22.34 -0.37
CA LYS A 114 -2.63 23.22 -0.04
C LYS A 114 -3.39 23.65 -1.29
N GLN A 115 -2.71 24.04 -2.37
CA GLN A 115 -3.38 24.43 -3.62
C GLN A 115 -4.20 23.27 -4.22
N VAL A 116 -3.65 22.05 -4.18
CA VAL A 116 -4.38 20.84 -4.61
C VAL A 116 -5.62 20.61 -3.73
N GLN A 117 -5.47 20.73 -2.41
CA GLN A 117 -6.59 20.58 -1.46
C GLN A 117 -7.66 21.62 -1.68
N ASP A 118 -7.27 22.91 -1.75
CA ASP A 118 -8.23 24.01 -1.95
C ASP A 118 -9.03 23.82 -3.25
N GLU A 119 -8.38 23.36 -4.32
CA GLU A 119 -9.05 23.12 -5.60
C GLU A 119 -9.95 21.86 -5.54
N SER A 120 -9.58 20.80 -4.81
CA SER A 120 -10.39 19.62 -4.62
C SER A 120 -11.65 19.91 -3.80
N MET A 121 -11.49 20.62 -2.68
CA MET A 121 -12.61 21.02 -1.83
C MET A 121 -13.60 21.92 -2.57
N LYS A 122 -13.11 22.83 -3.43
CA LYS A 122 -13.94 23.64 -4.31
C LYS A 122 -14.65 22.83 -5.39
N GLY A 123 -13.99 21.79 -5.92
CA GLY A 123 -14.45 20.99 -7.05
C GLY A 123 -15.47 19.93 -6.68
N ILE A 124 -15.17 19.07 -5.72
CA ILE A 124 -15.98 17.91 -5.32
C ILE A 124 -16.33 17.91 -3.82
N GLY A 125 -15.66 18.73 -3.02
CA GLY A 125 -15.86 18.77 -1.57
C GLY A 125 -15.15 17.62 -0.81
N ILE A 126 -14.29 16.86 -1.49
CA ILE A 126 -13.52 15.75 -0.91
C ILE A 126 -12.04 16.10 -0.98
N PRO A 127 -11.26 15.93 0.10
CA PRO A 127 -9.82 16.14 0.07
C PRO A 127 -9.12 15.21 -0.95
N CYS A 128 -8.21 15.76 -1.74
CA CYS A 128 -7.36 14.96 -2.63
C CYS A 128 -6.25 14.30 -1.80
N ILE A 129 -6.00 13.01 -1.99
CA ILE A 129 -4.90 12.31 -1.33
C ILE A 129 -3.59 12.69 -2.06
N TYR A 130 -2.57 13.10 -1.31
CA TYR A 130 -1.23 13.33 -1.86
C TYR A 130 -0.26 12.30 -1.29
N GLY A 131 0.40 11.53 -2.18
CA GLY A 131 1.32 10.47 -1.80
C GLY A 131 2.76 10.72 -2.27
N LEU A 132 3.74 10.34 -1.44
CA LEU A 132 5.17 10.41 -1.75
C LEU A 132 5.91 9.13 -1.33
N ASP A 133 7.01 8.82 -2.02
CA ASP A 133 7.92 7.71 -1.69
C ASP A 133 8.94 8.12 -0.60
N MET A 134 8.50 8.23 0.64
CA MET A 134 9.37 8.54 1.77
C MET A 134 10.00 7.26 2.36
N ASN A 135 10.80 6.55 1.53
CA ASN A 135 11.25 5.18 1.83
C ASN A 135 12.27 5.07 2.96
N HIS A 136 13.11 6.09 3.17
CA HIS A 136 14.11 6.12 4.24
C HIS A 136 14.26 7.52 4.85
N GLY A 137 13.17 8.04 5.35
CA GLY A 137 13.00 9.42 5.81
C GLY A 137 12.20 10.25 4.80
N ALA A 138 11.89 11.49 5.15
CA ALA A 138 11.19 12.42 4.25
C ALA A 138 12.13 12.96 3.16
N SER A 139 12.72 12.05 2.38
CA SER A 139 13.89 12.25 1.51
C SER A 139 13.68 13.28 0.38
N TYR A 140 12.44 13.62 0.04
CA TYR A 140 12.13 14.67 -0.94
C TYR A 140 11.95 16.05 -0.33
N THR A 141 12.26 16.18 0.97
CA THR A 141 12.11 17.43 1.72
C THR A 141 13.47 17.94 2.15
N MET A 142 13.79 19.19 1.82
CA MET A 142 15.05 19.81 2.25
C MET A 142 15.10 19.95 3.76
N GLY A 143 16.22 19.53 4.35
CA GLY A 143 16.46 19.57 5.79
C GLY A 143 15.82 18.44 6.58
N ALA A 144 15.12 17.50 5.93
CA ALA A 144 14.59 16.33 6.59
C ALA A 144 15.67 15.31 6.98
N THR A 145 15.34 14.47 7.95
CA THR A 145 16.18 13.38 8.41
C THR A 145 16.24 12.26 7.37
N LEU A 146 17.45 11.85 6.99
CA LEU A 146 17.67 10.66 6.15
C LEU A 146 18.06 9.49 7.02
N PHE A 147 17.33 8.40 6.86
CA PHE A 147 17.61 7.12 7.52
C PHE A 147 18.39 6.18 6.59
N PRO A 148 19.08 5.16 7.14
CA PRO A 148 19.62 4.08 6.32
C PRO A 148 18.51 3.36 5.55
N GLN A 149 18.90 2.67 4.47
CA GLN A 149 17.98 1.76 3.77
C GLN A 149 17.46 0.68 4.73
N ASN A 150 16.27 0.14 4.46
CA ASN A 150 15.59 -0.78 5.37
C ASN A 150 16.41 -2.03 5.71
N ILE A 151 17.23 -2.53 4.78
CA ILE A 151 18.12 -3.66 5.07
C ILE A 151 19.13 -3.34 6.18
N ASN A 152 19.66 -2.11 6.23
CA ASN A 152 20.57 -1.68 7.29
C ASN A 152 19.81 -1.41 8.59
N MET A 153 18.57 -0.92 8.50
CA MET A 153 17.70 -0.79 9.66
C MET A 153 17.42 -2.17 10.27
N ALA A 154 17.12 -3.17 9.45
CA ALA A 154 16.89 -4.56 9.89
C ALA A 154 18.15 -5.19 10.50
N ALA A 155 19.34 -4.88 9.97
CA ALA A 155 20.62 -5.37 10.51
C ALA A 155 20.90 -4.91 11.95
N THR A 156 20.16 -3.94 12.47
CA THR A 156 20.23 -3.55 13.89
C THR A 156 19.52 -4.55 14.81
N PHE A 157 18.64 -5.40 14.29
CA PHE A 157 17.73 -6.27 15.04
C PHE A 157 16.94 -5.53 16.14
N ASN A 158 16.71 -4.23 15.95
CA ASN A 158 16.06 -3.37 16.94
C ASN A 158 14.79 -2.72 16.37
N PRO A 159 13.61 -3.28 16.63
CA PRO A 159 12.34 -2.74 16.14
C PRO A 159 12.02 -1.35 16.69
N ASN A 160 12.58 -0.95 17.85
CA ASN A 160 12.37 0.39 18.37
C ASN A 160 13.00 1.46 17.47
N LEU A 161 14.12 1.15 16.81
CA LEU A 161 14.73 2.06 15.83
C LEU A 161 13.87 2.18 14.59
N ALA A 162 13.27 1.09 14.12
CA ALA A 162 12.33 1.12 13.00
C ALA A 162 11.07 1.93 13.33
N PHE A 163 10.53 1.77 14.55
CA PHE A 163 9.41 2.58 15.05
C PHE A 163 9.77 4.06 15.07
N SER A 164 10.88 4.45 15.72
CA SER A 164 11.30 5.84 15.79
C SER A 164 11.62 6.45 14.42
N GLY A 165 12.22 5.67 13.51
CA GLY A 165 12.43 6.08 12.13
C GLY A 165 11.12 6.36 11.41
N GLY A 166 10.12 5.51 11.60
CA GLY A 166 8.75 5.69 11.08
C GLY A 166 8.08 6.95 11.65
N GLU A 167 8.18 7.17 12.95
CA GLU A 167 7.60 8.33 13.65
C GLU A 167 8.21 9.65 13.16
N ILE A 168 9.54 9.74 13.06
CA ILE A 168 10.23 10.93 12.55
C ILE A 168 9.88 11.17 11.08
N THR A 169 9.89 10.11 10.24
CA THR A 169 9.48 10.21 8.83
C THR A 169 8.05 10.74 8.71
N ALA A 170 7.14 10.24 9.53
CA ALA A 170 5.75 10.70 9.55
C ALA A 170 5.63 12.17 9.93
N TYR A 171 6.28 12.57 10.99
CA TYR A 171 6.27 13.95 11.48
C TYR A 171 6.76 14.94 10.41
N GLU A 172 7.92 14.66 9.81
CA GLU A 172 8.51 15.51 8.77
C GLU A 172 7.68 15.52 7.47
N THR A 173 7.13 14.37 7.07
CA THR A 173 6.22 14.27 5.91
C THR A 173 4.92 15.04 6.17
N ARG A 174 4.39 14.94 7.38
CA ARG A 174 3.16 15.68 7.76
C ARG A 174 3.38 17.18 7.83
N ALA A 175 4.57 17.64 8.21
CA ALA A 175 4.96 19.05 8.16
C ALA A 175 4.89 19.62 6.72
N CYS A 176 5.06 18.77 5.72
CA CYS A 176 4.84 19.09 4.30
C CYS A 176 3.37 19.06 3.87
N ASN A 177 2.44 18.82 4.79
CA ASN A 177 1.01 18.61 4.54
C ASN A 177 0.69 17.35 3.72
N VAL A 178 1.61 16.40 3.60
CA VAL A 178 1.45 15.15 2.89
C VAL A 178 0.89 14.10 3.86
N PRO A 179 -0.28 13.49 3.58
CA PRO A 179 -0.93 12.57 4.50
C PRO A 179 -0.58 11.10 4.30
N TRP A 180 0.13 10.73 3.24
CA TRP A 180 0.31 9.36 2.80
C TRP A 180 1.71 9.13 2.21
N THR A 181 2.27 7.93 2.46
CA THR A 181 3.57 7.53 1.89
C THR A 181 3.54 6.09 1.38
N TYR A 182 4.24 5.82 0.28
CA TYR A 182 4.42 4.48 -0.30
C TYR A 182 5.57 3.74 0.41
N ASN A 183 5.42 3.55 1.71
CA ASN A 183 6.41 2.94 2.60
C ASN A 183 5.71 2.24 3.78
N PRO A 184 6.25 1.16 4.34
CA PRO A 184 7.53 0.52 4.05
C PRO A 184 7.50 -0.49 2.90
N THR A 185 8.70 -0.76 2.31
CA THR A 185 8.90 -1.89 1.41
C THR A 185 9.06 -3.16 2.24
N VAL A 186 8.12 -4.10 2.05
CA VAL A 186 7.96 -5.31 2.88
C VAL A 186 8.30 -6.59 2.10
N ASP A 187 8.78 -6.43 0.88
CA ASP A 187 9.27 -7.54 0.06
C ASP A 187 10.37 -8.33 0.76
N LEU A 188 10.42 -9.64 0.53
CA LEU A 188 11.56 -10.44 0.96
C LEU A 188 12.66 -10.41 -0.10
N ALA A 189 13.88 -10.07 0.31
CA ALA A 189 15.08 -10.04 -0.54
C ALA A 189 15.60 -11.46 -0.83
N ARG A 190 14.89 -12.22 -1.67
CA ARG A 190 15.22 -13.63 -1.96
C ARG A 190 16.25 -13.80 -3.07
N ASN A 191 16.30 -12.88 -4.02
CA ASN A 191 17.29 -12.91 -5.10
C ASN A 191 18.29 -11.75 -4.95
N PRO A 192 19.58 -12.02 -4.63
CA PRO A 192 20.58 -10.98 -4.38
C PRO A 192 20.95 -10.18 -5.63
N LEU A 193 20.57 -10.63 -6.83
CA LEU A 193 20.76 -9.88 -8.08
C LEU A 193 19.66 -8.84 -8.32
N TRP A 194 18.57 -8.89 -7.55
CA TRP A 194 17.48 -7.94 -7.70
C TRP A 194 17.94 -6.52 -7.31
N PRO A 195 17.77 -5.52 -8.21
CA PRO A 195 18.39 -4.20 -8.02
C PRO A 195 17.76 -3.38 -6.89
N ARG A 196 16.62 -3.81 -6.32
CA ARG A 196 15.96 -3.18 -5.17
C ARG A 196 16.14 -3.96 -3.86
N PHE A 197 17.16 -4.83 -3.81
CA PHE A 197 17.46 -5.70 -2.69
C PHE A 197 17.59 -4.94 -1.36
N TRP A 198 18.14 -3.73 -1.37
CA TRP A 198 18.38 -2.91 -0.16
C TRP A 198 17.14 -2.18 0.39
N GLU A 199 16.06 -2.07 -0.41
CA GLU A 199 14.87 -1.32 0.00
C GLU A 199 14.04 -2.03 1.08
N ASN A 200 14.23 -3.31 1.29
CA ASN A 200 13.44 -4.16 2.20
C ASN A 200 14.24 -4.57 3.45
N TYR A 201 13.61 -5.30 4.36
CA TYR A 201 14.21 -5.71 5.64
C TYR A 201 15.03 -7.01 5.56
N GLY A 202 15.33 -7.54 4.39
CA GLY A 202 16.11 -8.76 4.18
C GLY A 202 15.28 -9.96 3.73
N GLU A 203 15.88 -11.16 3.85
CA GLU A 203 15.28 -12.40 3.33
C GLU A 203 14.45 -13.17 4.37
N ASP A 204 14.59 -12.84 5.65
CA ASP A 204 13.88 -13.50 6.74
C ASP A 204 12.49 -12.93 6.94
N ALA A 205 11.47 -13.79 6.85
CA ALA A 205 10.08 -13.37 6.95
C ALA A 205 9.70 -12.86 8.34
N TYR A 206 10.28 -13.43 9.41
CA TYR A 206 9.97 -13.00 10.76
C TYR A 206 10.59 -11.64 11.07
N LEU A 207 11.88 -11.44 10.75
CA LEU A 207 12.53 -10.14 10.93
C LEU A 207 11.82 -9.05 10.11
N SER A 208 11.50 -9.33 8.86
CA SER A 208 10.72 -8.41 8.00
C SER A 208 9.36 -8.08 8.61
N SER A 209 8.65 -9.06 9.16
CA SER A 209 7.37 -8.85 9.85
C SER A 209 7.49 -7.92 11.04
N VAL A 210 8.48 -8.15 11.90
CA VAL A 210 8.70 -7.35 13.13
C VAL A 210 9.08 -5.91 12.78
N MET A 211 10.02 -5.74 11.85
CA MET A 211 10.53 -4.42 11.46
C MET A 211 9.48 -3.61 10.69
N ALA A 212 8.78 -4.22 9.74
CA ALA A 212 7.70 -3.57 8.99
C ALA A 212 6.54 -3.14 9.90
N THR A 213 6.11 -4.02 10.81
CA THR A 213 5.08 -3.70 11.81
C THR A 213 5.47 -2.51 12.68
N ALA A 214 6.71 -2.48 13.15
CA ALA A 214 7.22 -1.37 13.94
C ALA A 214 7.23 -0.05 13.15
N THR A 215 7.69 -0.09 11.90
CA THR A 215 7.72 1.08 11.00
C THR A 215 6.31 1.61 10.73
N VAL A 216 5.34 0.73 10.41
CA VAL A 216 3.94 1.12 10.19
C VAL A 216 3.35 1.79 11.42
N ARG A 217 3.58 1.22 12.61
CA ARG A 217 3.11 1.81 13.88
C ARG A 217 3.77 3.15 14.18
N GLY A 218 5.03 3.32 13.84
CA GLY A 218 5.70 4.62 13.94
C GLY A 218 5.09 5.66 13.00
N MET A 219 4.78 5.26 11.76
CA MET A 219 4.19 6.16 10.77
C MET A 219 2.74 6.53 11.08
N GLN A 220 1.92 5.57 11.47
CA GLN A 220 0.48 5.77 11.69
C GLN A 220 0.12 6.13 13.13
N GLY A 221 1.07 6.02 14.05
CA GLY A 221 0.84 6.14 15.47
C GLY A 221 0.31 4.83 16.09
N THR A 222 0.10 4.87 17.40
CA THR A 222 -0.33 3.70 18.18
C THR A 222 -1.83 3.69 18.50
N ASN A 223 -2.56 4.74 18.09
CA ASN A 223 -4.01 4.78 18.25
C ASN A 223 -4.68 4.08 17.06
N PRO A 224 -5.30 2.90 17.24
CA PRO A 224 -5.90 2.14 16.15
C PRO A 224 -7.12 2.85 15.51
N ASN A 225 -7.67 3.85 16.19
CA ASN A 225 -8.92 4.50 15.79
C ASN A 225 -8.69 5.77 14.97
N LYS A 226 -7.43 6.25 14.86
CA LYS A 226 -7.20 7.57 14.31
C LYS A 226 -5.74 7.79 13.95
N ILE A 227 -5.48 8.26 12.74
CA ILE A 227 -4.22 8.92 12.40
C ILE A 227 -4.36 10.39 12.82
N ASP A 228 -3.50 10.81 13.73
CA ASP A 228 -3.53 12.19 14.22
C ASP A 228 -2.75 13.15 13.28
N ARG A 229 -2.67 14.41 13.68
CA ARG A 229 -2.04 15.48 12.89
C ARG A 229 -0.52 15.35 12.74
N PHE A 230 0.13 14.44 13.46
CA PHE A 230 1.58 14.23 13.42
C PHE A 230 1.98 12.96 12.67
N HIS A 231 1.00 12.13 12.32
CA HIS A 231 1.18 10.83 11.69
C HIS A 231 0.62 10.84 10.25
N ILE A 232 1.02 9.83 9.47
CA ILE A 232 0.61 9.65 8.07
C ILE A 232 0.15 8.22 7.83
N ALA A 233 -0.64 8.00 6.80
CA ALA A 233 -0.98 6.66 6.35
C ALA A 233 0.23 5.98 5.70
N ALA A 234 0.48 4.74 6.06
CA ALA A 234 1.47 3.88 5.43
C ALA A 234 0.86 3.09 4.27
N ASN A 235 1.67 2.88 3.22
CA ASN A 235 1.36 1.98 2.12
C ASN A 235 2.44 0.91 2.04
N ILE A 236 2.13 -0.29 2.50
CA ILE A 236 3.09 -1.40 2.47
C ILE A 236 3.21 -1.94 1.04
N LYS A 237 4.45 -2.16 0.59
CA LYS A 237 4.73 -2.53 -0.80
C LYS A 237 5.85 -3.55 -0.94
N HIS A 238 5.94 -4.29 -2.04
CA HIS A 238 5.00 -4.42 -3.15
C HIS A 238 4.34 -5.79 -3.04
N TYR A 239 3.09 -5.83 -2.81
CA TYR A 239 2.33 -7.03 -2.48
C TYR A 239 2.22 -7.97 -3.68
N MET A 240 2.84 -9.10 -3.66
CA MET A 240 3.88 -9.71 -2.83
C MET A 240 4.82 -10.58 -3.69
N GLY A 241 5.99 -11.00 -3.12
CA GLY A 241 6.91 -11.86 -3.86
C GLY A 241 7.82 -11.16 -4.87
N TYR A 242 7.84 -9.83 -4.88
CA TYR A 242 8.58 -9.01 -5.86
C TYR A 242 10.11 -9.17 -5.75
N GLY A 243 10.64 -9.40 -4.55
CA GLY A 243 12.06 -9.62 -4.31
C GLY A 243 12.59 -10.99 -4.73
N SER A 244 11.80 -11.77 -5.48
CA SER A 244 12.15 -13.13 -5.93
C SER A 244 12.09 -13.30 -7.46
N PRO A 245 12.57 -12.34 -8.28
CA PRO A 245 12.55 -12.50 -9.72
C PRO A 245 13.47 -13.65 -10.14
N VAL A 246 13.00 -14.54 -11.01
CA VAL A 246 13.79 -15.71 -11.48
C VAL A 246 15.07 -15.25 -12.18
N SER A 247 14.99 -14.16 -12.95
CA SER A 247 16.14 -13.61 -13.69
C SER A 247 17.06 -12.71 -12.87
N GLY A 248 16.66 -12.30 -11.67
CA GLY A 248 17.34 -11.25 -10.90
C GLY A 248 17.09 -9.84 -11.40
N LYS A 249 16.35 -9.66 -12.50
CA LYS A 249 16.05 -8.33 -13.05
C LYS A 249 14.76 -7.80 -12.47
N ASP A 250 14.69 -6.47 -12.31
CA ASP A 250 13.50 -5.80 -11.84
C ASP A 250 12.31 -5.98 -12.79
N ARG A 251 11.10 -6.01 -12.24
CA ARG A 251 9.83 -6.14 -12.99
C ARG A 251 9.78 -7.38 -13.89
N THR A 252 10.46 -8.46 -13.52
CA THR A 252 10.42 -9.74 -14.22
C THR A 252 9.73 -10.80 -13.36
N HIS A 253 9.27 -11.87 -14.01
CA HIS A 253 8.44 -12.89 -13.38
C HIS A 253 9.12 -13.60 -12.20
N SER A 254 8.31 -14.00 -11.23
CA SER A 254 8.67 -14.91 -10.15
C SER A 254 8.03 -16.28 -10.35
N SER A 255 8.63 -17.30 -9.72
CA SER A 255 8.09 -18.67 -9.69
C SER A 255 8.08 -19.15 -8.25
N ILE A 256 7.01 -18.81 -7.54
CA ILE A 256 6.85 -19.07 -6.11
C ILE A 256 5.63 -19.96 -5.93
N SER A 257 5.79 -21.09 -5.24
CA SER A 257 4.67 -21.96 -4.91
C SER A 257 3.67 -21.23 -4.00
N GLU A 258 2.42 -21.63 -4.04
CA GLU A 258 1.40 -21.01 -3.17
C GLU A 258 1.71 -21.20 -1.69
N GLN A 259 2.26 -22.37 -1.32
CA GLN A 259 2.69 -22.62 0.05
C GLN A 259 3.79 -21.64 0.48
N GLU A 260 4.83 -21.46 -0.32
CA GLU A 260 5.91 -20.51 0.00
C GLU A 260 5.40 -19.05 -0.01
N MET A 261 4.51 -18.72 -0.94
CA MET A 261 3.86 -17.42 -1.00
C MET A 261 3.13 -17.13 0.31
N ARG A 262 2.34 -18.09 0.81
CA ARG A 262 1.56 -17.97 2.04
C ARG A 262 2.46 -17.93 3.28
N GLU A 263 3.42 -18.83 3.39
CA GLU A 263 4.23 -18.99 4.59
C GLU A 263 5.28 -17.89 4.76
N LYS A 264 5.86 -17.41 3.65
CA LYS A 264 6.99 -16.48 3.70
C LYS A 264 6.64 -15.09 3.19
N HIS A 265 6.17 -14.99 1.95
CA HIS A 265 5.98 -13.69 1.31
C HIS A 265 4.75 -12.94 1.82
N PHE A 266 3.70 -13.64 2.20
CA PHE A 266 2.49 -13.03 2.77
C PHE A 266 2.64 -12.68 4.25
N ALA A 267 3.42 -13.45 5.01
CA ALA A 267 3.55 -13.28 6.46
C ALA A 267 3.92 -11.85 6.89
N PRO A 268 4.90 -11.14 6.28
CA PRO A 268 5.21 -9.76 6.66
C PRO A 268 4.07 -8.78 6.39
N TYR A 269 3.31 -8.96 5.31
CA TYR A 269 2.12 -8.15 5.03
C TYR A 269 1.00 -8.41 6.02
N LEU A 270 0.75 -9.68 6.34
CA LEU A 270 -0.23 -10.08 7.35
C LEU A 270 0.06 -9.42 8.70
N GLU A 271 1.30 -9.47 9.17
CA GLU A 271 1.71 -8.87 10.44
C GLU A 271 1.61 -7.33 10.40
N ALA A 272 2.03 -6.70 9.31
CA ALA A 272 1.92 -5.26 9.14
C ALA A 272 0.47 -4.78 9.06
N ILE A 273 -0.45 -5.59 8.52
CA ILE A 273 -1.90 -5.32 8.52
C ILE A 273 -2.46 -5.53 9.93
N VAL A 274 -2.34 -6.74 10.46
CA VAL A 274 -3.06 -7.15 11.67
C VAL A 274 -2.51 -6.47 12.93
N LYS A 275 -1.18 -6.38 13.06
CA LYS A 275 -0.52 -5.80 14.23
C LYS A 275 -0.04 -4.36 14.01
N GLY A 276 0.29 -4.00 12.77
CA GLY A 276 0.70 -2.65 12.40
C GLY A 276 -0.46 -1.72 12.09
N GLY A 277 -1.59 -2.27 11.64
CA GLY A 277 -2.76 -1.50 11.22
C GLY A 277 -2.57 -0.80 9.86
N ALA A 278 -1.75 -1.37 8.96
CA ALA A 278 -1.49 -0.76 7.65
C ALA A 278 -2.77 -0.43 6.89
N LEU A 279 -2.90 0.82 6.44
CA LEU A 279 -4.11 1.36 5.80
C LEU A 279 -4.15 1.13 4.30
N SER A 280 -3.01 0.89 3.68
CA SER A 280 -2.96 0.67 2.23
C SER A 280 -1.85 -0.29 1.81
N ILE A 281 -2.05 -0.89 0.64
CA ILE A 281 -1.11 -1.81 -0.02
C ILE A 281 -0.90 -1.37 -1.45
N MET A 282 0.36 -1.37 -1.91
CA MET A 282 0.70 -1.27 -3.33
C MET A 282 0.93 -2.66 -3.90
N VAL A 283 0.24 -2.95 -5.01
CA VAL A 283 0.36 -4.23 -5.71
C VAL A 283 1.71 -4.32 -6.44
N ASN A 284 2.29 -5.48 -6.44
CA ASN A 284 3.56 -5.80 -7.09
C ASN A 284 3.47 -5.69 -8.63
N SER A 285 4.53 -5.15 -9.23
CA SER A 285 4.65 -4.88 -10.68
C SER A 285 5.24 -6.04 -11.48
N THR A 286 4.81 -7.29 -11.20
CA THR A 286 5.30 -8.48 -11.90
C THR A 286 4.23 -9.56 -12.01
N THR A 287 4.63 -10.73 -12.54
CA THR A 287 3.82 -11.94 -12.59
C THR A 287 4.37 -12.99 -11.64
N ASN A 288 3.51 -13.81 -11.08
CA ASN A 288 3.91 -15.06 -10.42
C ASN A 288 3.29 -16.24 -11.15
N ASN A 289 4.11 -17.21 -11.55
CA ASN A 289 3.66 -18.40 -12.28
C ASN A 289 2.78 -18.06 -13.52
N GLY A 290 3.13 -16.97 -14.21
CA GLY A 290 2.46 -16.50 -15.43
C GLY A 290 1.21 -15.65 -15.20
N ILE A 291 0.79 -15.39 -13.96
CA ILE A 291 -0.37 -14.54 -13.65
C ILE A 291 0.13 -13.18 -13.14
N PRO A 292 -0.20 -12.06 -13.80
CA PRO A 292 0.09 -10.72 -13.29
C PRO A 292 -0.59 -10.48 -11.94
N PHE A 293 0.11 -9.86 -10.98
CA PHE A 293 -0.49 -9.59 -9.68
C PHE A 293 -1.72 -8.71 -9.76
N HIS A 294 -1.73 -7.72 -10.66
CA HIS A 294 -2.87 -6.84 -10.89
C HIS A 294 -4.11 -7.52 -11.51
N ALA A 295 -3.99 -8.75 -11.99
CA ALA A 295 -5.08 -9.59 -12.48
C ALA A 295 -5.30 -10.85 -11.61
N ASN A 296 -4.69 -10.91 -10.42
CA ASN A 296 -4.75 -12.09 -9.55
C ASN A 296 -5.80 -11.92 -8.46
N ALA A 297 -7.05 -12.28 -8.78
CA ALA A 297 -8.17 -12.22 -7.84
C ALA A 297 -7.95 -13.06 -6.57
N ARG A 298 -7.18 -14.18 -6.66
CA ARG A 298 -6.90 -15.01 -5.50
C ARG A 298 -6.12 -14.24 -4.44
N TYR A 299 -5.07 -13.52 -4.81
CA TYR A 299 -4.25 -12.80 -3.85
C TYR A 299 -4.88 -11.48 -3.41
N LEU A 300 -5.57 -10.77 -4.31
CA LEU A 300 -6.13 -9.46 -4.01
C LEU A 300 -7.54 -9.54 -3.38
N ASN A 301 -8.41 -10.40 -3.88
CA ASN A 301 -9.75 -10.53 -3.33
C ASN A 301 -9.81 -11.59 -2.24
N GLN A 302 -9.46 -12.85 -2.57
CA GLN A 302 -9.65 -13.94 -1.62
C GLN A 302 -8.79 -13.76 -0.37
N TRP A 303 -7.48 -13.51 -0.50
CA TRP A 303 -6.62 -13.41 0.68
C TRP A 303 -6.78 -12.11 1.46
N LEU A 304 -6.90 -10.96 0.78
CA LEU A 304 -7.00 -9.67 1.46
C LEU A 304 -8.42 -9.32 1.87
N LYS A 305 -9.40 -9.47 0.97
CA LYS A 305 -10.76 -9.02 1.23
C LYS A 305 -11.62 -10.07 1.92
N GLU A 306 -11.54 -11.34 1.46
CA GLU A 306 -12.43 -12.39 1.97
C GLU A 306 -11.87 -13.09 3.22
N GLU A 307 -10.57 -13.49 3.21
CA GLU A 307 -9.98 -14.21 4.33
C GLU A 307 -9.57 -13.30 5.49
N LEU A 308 -9.02 -12.11 5.20
CA LEU A 308 -8.60 -11.15 6.23
C LEU A 308 -9.70 -10.14 6.61
N ASP A 309 -10.77 -10.03 5.82
CA ASP A 309 -11.77 -8.96 5.97
C ASP A 309 -11.12 -7.56 6.01
N TRP A 310 -10.06 -7.39 5.23
CA TRP A 310 -9.31 -6.14 5.21
C TRP A 310 -9.89 -5.18 4.17
N ASP A 311 -10.37 -4.03 4.61
CA ASP A 311 -11.03 -3.00 3.79
C ASP A 311 -10.11 -1.83 3.39
N GLY A 312 -8.80 -1.94 3.67
CA GLY A 312 -7.81 -0.93 3.30
C GLY A 312 -7.68 -0.68 1.79
N LEU A 313 -7.05 0.41 1.45
CA LEU A 313 -6.86 0.85 0.06
C LEU A 313 -5.82 -0.03 -0.66
N ILE A 314 -6.19 -0.53 -1.84
CA ILE A 314 -5.28 -1.19 -2.77
C ILE A 314 -4.94 -0.21 -3.89
N VAL A 315 -3.64 0.08 -4.06
CA VAL A 315 -3.13 0.95 -5.12
C VAL A 315 -2.24 0.16 -6.08
N THR A 316 -2.23 0.53 -7.35
CA THR A 316 -1.34 -0.09 -8.34
C THR A 316 0.07 0.46 -8.22
N ASP A 317 1.07 -0.29 -8.68
CA ASP A 317 2.39 0.26 -8.97
C ASP A 317 2.33 1.10 -10.28
N TRP A 318 3.44 1.72 -10.65
CA TRP A 318 3.55 2.67 -11.75
C TRP A 318 3.10 2.11 -13.10
N ALA A 319 2.05 2.70 -13.66
CA ALA A 319 1.48 2.38 -14.95
C ALA A 319 1.04 0.91 -15.16
N ASP A 320 0.86 0.12 -14.09
CA ASP A 320 0.69 -1.32 -14.20
C ASP A 320 -0.64 -1.74 -14.81
N ILE A 321 -1.65 -0.89 -14.80
CA ILE A 321 -2.85 -1.15 -15.60
C ILE A 321 -2.52 -1.13 -17.10
N ASN A 322 -1.65 -0.22 -17.55
CA ASN A 322 -1.18 -0.23 -18.92
C ASN A 322 -0.32 -1.46 -19.21
N ASN A 323 0.46 -1.91 -18.24
CA ASN A 323 1.33 -3.08 -18.38
C ASN A 323 0.56 -4.37 -18.60
N LEU A 324 -0.70 -4.50 -18.18
CA LEU A 324 -1.53 -5.67 -18.48
C LEU A 324 -1.68 -5.92 -19.98
N TYR A 325 -1.64 -4.88 -20.81
CA TYR A 325 -1.68 -5.04 -22.27
C TYR A 325 -0.35 -4.77 -22.97
N GLN A 326 0.56 -3.97 -22.37
CA GLN A 326 1.83 -3.59 -23.02
C GLN A 326 2.99 -4.55 -22.72
N ARG A 327 2.99 -5.15 -21.53
CA ARG A 327 4.07 -6.01 -21.04
C ARG A 327 3.60 -7.43 -20.79
N GLU A 328 2.46 -7.59 -20.12
CA GLU A 328 1.96 -8.89 -19.67
C GLU A 328 1.09 -9.59 -20.72
N TYR A 329 0.56 -8.84 -21.69
CA TYR A 329 -0.26 -9.32 -22.82
C TYR A 329 -1.49 -10.15 -22.40
N VAL A 330 -2.05 -9.87 -21.22
CA VAL A 330 -3.28 -10.52 -20.71
C VAL A 330 -4.54 -9.76 -21.09
N ALA A 331 -4.41 -8.54 -21.59
CA ALA A 331 -5.50 -7.73 -22.13
C ALA A 331 -5.13 -7.26 -23.55
N ALA A 332 -6.10 -7.16 -24.46
CA ALA A 332 -5.83 -6.77 -25.84
C ALA A 332 -5.62 -5.25 -26.00
N ASN A 333 -6.10 -4.46 -25.07
CA ASN A 333 -6.01 -3.00 -25.11
C ASN A 333 -6.24 -2.38 -23.71
N LYS A 334 -6.03 -1.07 -23.62
CA LYS A 334 -6.18 -0.33 -22.34
C LYS A 334 -7.58 -0.44 -21.74
N LYS A 335 -8.64 -0.49 -22.55
CA LYS A 335 -10.02 -0.58 -22.06
C LYS A 335 -10.26 -1.93 -21.37
N GLU A 336 -9.78 -3.01 -21.97
CA GLU A 336 -9.83 -4.35 -21.36
C GLU A 336 -8.98 -4.42 -20.10
N ALA A 337 -7.75 -3.90 -20.12
CA ALA A 337 -6.90 -3.84 -18.94
C ALA A 337 -7.58 -3.13 -17.75
N ILE A 338 -8.32 -2.04 -18.01
CA ILE A 338 -9.11 -1.36 -16.98
C ILE A 338 -10.30 -2.21 -16.51
N ALA A 339 -10.94 -2.94 -17.42
CA ALA A 339 -12.05 -3.81 -17.07
C ALA A 339 -11.62 -5.00 -16.22
N ASP A 340 -10.51 -5.66 -16.55
CA ASP A 340 -9.94 -6.78 -15.79
C ASP A 340 -9.57 -6.35 -14.38
N ARG A 341 -8.92 -5.18 -14.23
CA ARG A 341 -8.60 -4.63 -12.92
C ARG A 341 -9.83 -4.38 -12.07
N LYS A 342 -10.93 -3.85 -12.63
CA LYS A 342 -12.17 -3.57 -11.88
C LYS A 342 -12.79 -4.81 -11.23
N SER A 343 -12.48 -5.99 -11.74
CA SER A 343 -12.94 -7.26 -11.16
C SER A 343 -12.04 -7.77 -10.05
N VAL A 344 -10.89 -7.14 -9.82
CA VAL A 344 -9.85 -7.62 -8.90
C VAL A 344 -9.50 -6.59 -7.81
N VAL A 345 -9.71 -5.29 -8.06
CA VAL A 345 -9.33 -4.21 -7.12
C VAL A 345 -10.47 -3.24 -6.92
#